data_693095c84295c19a1223299edf642e16
#
_entry.id   693095c84295c19a1223299edf642e16
#
_cell.length_a   1.000
_cell.length_b   1.000
_cell.length_c   1.000
_cell.angle_alpha   90.00
_cell.angle_beta   90.00
_cell.angle_gamma   90.00
#
_symmetry.space_group_name_H-M   'P 1'
#
loop_
_entity.id
_entity.type
_entity.pdbx_description
1 polymer ?
#
loop_
_entity_poly.entity_id
_entity_poly.type
_entity_poly.pdbx_seq_one_letter_code
_entity_poly.pdbx_strand_id
1 'polypeptide(L)'
;MKKILTFATFLIIIFSSVSKVHSIEADVFIQSVVNRAAKTLGGNFTKEERIEKLKDIARETVDIDGIGRYTLGSYKKKVTDSQMIEYKLLFEQYFLKSFASRLAEYSNPEIEVISKKRLNENYTMVSSILVSTEQRPEVKIDWRVSTKNPDNLLIMNLVIEGLSLARTQKEEFSSIIQSNDGDINALFSTLKEFI
;
A
#
# COMPACT_ATOMS: atom_id res chain seq x y z
N MET A 1 -56.15 -20.10 56.19
CA MET A 1 -55.84 -20.48 54.82
C MET A 1 -54.91 -19.43 54.26
N LYS A 2 -53.59 -19.69 54.26
CA LYS A 2 -52.58 -18.75 53.75
C LYS A 2 -52.25 -19.09 52.29
N LYS A 3 -52.53 -18.11 51.40
CA LYS A 3 -52.14 -18.24 49.96
C LYS A 3 -50.67 -17.83 49.81
N ILE A 4 -49.82 -18.75 49.45
CA ILE A 4 -48.41 -18.54 49.10
C ILE A 4 -48.41 -18.10 47.61
N LEU A 5 -47.97 -16.83 47.40
CA LEU A 5 -47.80 -16.28 46.06
C LEU A 5 -46.33 -16.52 45.65
N THR A 6 -46.13 -17.47 44.75
CA THR A 6 -44.81 -17.83 44.21
C THR A 6 -44.44 -16.85 43.09
N PHE A 7 -43.46 -16.00 43.34
CA PHE A 7 -42.89 -15.04 42.36
C PHE A 7 -41.82 -15.76 41.53
N ALA A 8 -42.16 -16.15 40.31
CA ALA A 8 -41.19 -16.73 39.38
C ALA A 8 -40.39 -15.61 38.70
N THR A 9 -39.14 -15.41 39.14
CA THR A 9 -38.21 -14.46 38.51
C THR A 9 -37.66 -15.10 37.24
N PHE A 10 -38.10 -14.64 36.06
CA PHE A 10 -37.59 -15.06 34.75
C PHE A 10 -36.30 -14.32 34.46
N LEU A 11 -35.15 -14.97 34.65
CA LEU A 11 -33.82 -14.43 34.35
C LEU A 11 -33.59 -14.51 32.86
N ILE A 12 -33.78 -13.42 32.12
CA ILE A 12 -33.45 -13.30 30.70
C ILE A 12 -31.92 -13.14 30.57
N ILE A 13 -31.24 -14.23 30.23
CA ILE A 13 -29.83 -14.20 29.85
C ILE A 13 -29.76 -13.69 28.41
N ILE A 14 -29.43 -12.40 28.25
CA ILE A 14 -29.11 -11.82 26.96
C ILE A 14 -27.72 -12.34 26.53
N PHE A 15 -27.70 -13.36 25.68
CA PHE A 15 -26.48 -13.79 24.98
C PHE A 15 -26.11 -12.70 23.96
N SER A 16 -25.29 -11.74 24.38
CA SER A 16 -24.63 -10.81 23.46
C SER A 16 -23.66 -11.60 22.59
N SER A 17 -24.11 -12.00 21.40
CA SER A 17 -23.23 -12.55 20.37
C SER A 17 -22.26 -11.46 19.96
N VAL A 18 -21.07 -11.44 20.57
CA VAL A 18 -19.95 -10.62 20.09
C VAL A 18 -19.52 -11.22 18.77
N SER A 19 -20.04 -10.68 17.68
CA SER A 19 -19.52 -10.98 16.35
C SER A 19 -18.07 -10.54 16.33
N LYS A 20 -17.12 -11.49 16.35
CA LYS A 20 -15.73 -11.19 16.05
C LYS A 20 -15.70 -10.67 14.62
N VAL A 21 -15.55 -9.36 14.48
CA VAL A 21 -15.16 -8.77 13.19
C VAL A 21 -13.82 -9.40 12.85
N HIS A 22 -13.82 -10.28 11.85
CA HIS A 22 -12.59 -10.84 11.31
C HIS A 22 -11.93 -9.72 10.50
N SER A 23 -10.97 -9.04 11.12
CA SER A 23 -10.08 -8.15 10.37
C SER A 23 -9.30 -9.00 9.38
N ILE A 24 -9.15 -8.49 8.15
CA ILE A 24 -8.35 -9.16 7.13
C ILE A 24 -6.91 -9.18 7.61
N GLU A 25 -6.29 -10.36 7.63
CA GLU A 25 -4.88 -10.52 7.97
C GLU A 25 -3.98 -9.94 6.85
N ALA A 26 -2.85 -9.36 7.21
CA ALA A 26 -1.98 -8.64 6.27
C ALA A 26 -1.44 -9.53 5.13
N ASP A 27 -1.18 -10.81 5.37
CA ASP A 27 -0.77 -11.79 4.36
C ASP A 27 -1.90 -12.11 3.38
N VAL A 28 -3.11 -12.28 3.87
CA VAL A 28 -4.31 -12.48 3.04
C VAL A 28 -4.58 -11.23 2.18
N PHE A 29 -4.41 -10.04 2.76
CA PHE A 29 -4.51 -8.78 2.04
C PHE A 29 -3.50 -8.72 0.89
N ILE A 30 -2.21 -8.94 1.15
CA ILE A 30 -1.17 -8.91 0.10
C ILE A 30 -1.43 -10.00 -0.95
N GLN A 31 -1.80 -11.22 -0.55
CA GLN A 31 -2.13 -12.27 -1.52
C GLN A 31 -3.30 -11.86 -2.42
N SER A 32 -4.32 -11.20 -1.88
CA SER A 32 -5.43 -10.66 -2.67
C SER A 32 -4.96 -9.58 -3.67
N VAL A 33 -4.12 -8.65 -3.22
CA VAL A 33 -3.59 -7.57 -4.07
C VAL A 33 -2.77 -8.14 -5.23
N VAL A 34 -1.84 -9.07 -4.94
CA VAL A 34 -0.99 -9.66 -5.99
C VAL A 34 -1.77 -10.53 -6.96
N ASN A 35 -2.79 -11.25 -6.49
CA ASN A 35 -3.68 -12.04 -7.34
C ASN A 35 -4.50 -11.14 -8.29
N ARG A 36 -4.99 -9.99 -7.81
CA ARG A 36 -5.69 -8.99 -8.65
C ARG A 36 -4.76 -8.43 -9.73
N ALA A 37 -3.52 -8.08 -9.37
CA ALA A 37 -2.53 -7.59 -10.29
C ALA A 37 -2.15 -8.68 -11.33
N ALA A 38 -1.88 -9.91 -10.91
CA ALA A 38 -1.57 -11.03 -11.78
C ALA A 38 -2.72 -11.31 -12.77
N LYS A 39 -3.98 -11.31 -12.30
CA LYS A 39 -5.16 -11.47 -13.16
C LYS A 39 -5.25 -10.36 -14.22
N THR A 40 -4.93 -9.12 -13.85
CA THR A 40 -4.89 -7.99 -14.78
C THR A 40 -3.79 -8.20 -15.84
N LEU A 41 -2.61 -8.62 -15.42
CA LEU A 41 -1.45 -8.80 -16.29
C LEU A 41 -1.58 -10.04 -17.21
N GLY A 42 -2.22 -11.12 -16.73
CA GLY A 42 -2.50 -12.32 -17.50
C GLY A 42 -3.77 -12.26 -18.35
N GLY A 43 -4.59 -11.20 -18.19
CA GLY A 43 -5.85 -11.04 -18.91
C GLY A 43 -5.65 -10.57 -20.37
N ASN A 44 -6.71 -10.72 -21.15
CA ASN A 44 -6.75 -10.25 -22.54
C ASN A 44 -7.07 -8.75 -22.59
N PHE A 45 -6.14 -7.92 -22.09
CA PHE A 45 -6.21 -6.46 -22.04
C PHE A 45 -5.07 -5.85 -22.86
N THR A 46 -5.31 -4.67 -23.45
CA THR A 46 -4.23 -3.85 -24.02
C THR A 46 -3.26 -3.40 -22.92
N LYS A 47 -2.09 -2.92 -23.29
CA LYS A 47 -1.12 -2.38 -22.32
C LYS A 47 -1.71 -1.19 -21.56
N GLU A 48 -2.41 -0.33 -22.24
CA GLU A 48 -3.08 0.87 -21.68
C GLU A 48 -4.17 0.47 -20.67
N GLU A 49 -5.00 -0.50 -21.00
CA GLU A 49 -6.03 -1.03 -20.10
C GLU A 49 -5.41 -1.68 -18.85
N ARG A 50 -4.30 -2.41 -19.00
CA ARG A 50 -3.56 -2.98 -17.87
C ARG A 50 -3.04 -1.88 -16.95
N ILE A 51 -2.44 -0.82 -17.53
CA ILE A 51 -1.94 0.33 -16.77
C ILE A 51 -3.05 0.98 -15.95
N GLU A 52 -4.21 1.27 -16.54
CA GLU A 52 -5.31 1.90 -15.80
C GLU A 52 -5.84 0.99 -14.68
N LYS A 53 -6.04 -0.29 -14.94
CA LYS A 53 -6.46 -1.25 -13.91
C LYS A 53 -5.45 -1.39 -12.76
N LEU A 54 -4.14 -1.34 -13.06
CA LEU A 54 -3.09 -1.37 -12.05
C LEU A 54 -3.06 -0.07 -11.22
N LYS A 55 -3.33 1.09 -11.84
CA LYS A 55 -3.48 2.36 -11.11
C LYS A 55 -4.65 2.30 -10.13
N ASP A 56 -5.79 1.71 -10.53
CA ASP A 56 -6.95 1.58 -9.65
C ASP A 56 -6.64 0.65 -8.46
N ILE A 57 -5.98 -0.49 -8.71
CA ILE A 57 -5.51 -1.36 -7.62
C ILE A 57 -4.59 -0.58 -6.66
N ALA A 58 -3.66 0.21 -7.20
CA ALA A 58 -2.75 1.00 -6.37
C ALA A 58 -3.47 2.07 -5.54
N ARG A 59 -4.43 2.80 -6.11
CA ARG A 59 -5.24 3.79 -5.37
C ARG A 59 -6.00 3.18 -4.19
N GLU A 60 -6.51 1.96 -4.37
CA GLU A 60 -7.26 1.26 -3.33
C GLU A 60 -6.37 0.67 -2.22
N THR A 61 -5.14 0.28 -2.54
CA THR A 61 -4.35 -0.59 -1.68
C THR A 61 -3.05 0.04 -1.15
N VAL A 62 -2.64 1.19 -1.68
CA VAL A 62 -1.38 1.87 -1.31
C VAL A 62 -1.66 3.20 -0.62
N ASP A 63 -0.97 3.50 0.47
CA ASP A 63 -0.96 4.83 1.09
C ASP A 63 -0.07 5.80 0.31
N ILE A 64 -0.55 6.19 -0.89
CA ILE A 64 0.21 7.07 -1.80
C ILE A 64 0.52 8.41 -1.13
N ASP A 65 -0.42 8.99 -0.38
CA ASP A 65 -0.23 10.26 0.34
C ASP A 65 0.82 10.14 1.45
N GLY A 66 0.80 9.05 2.23
CA GLY A 66 1.79 8.79 3.27
C GLY A 66 3.19 8.55 2.70
N ILE A 67 3.29 7.80 1.59
CA ILE A 67 4.56 7.59 0.88
C ILE A 67 5.08 8.92 0.33
N GLY A 68 4.22 9.72 -0.32
CA GLY A 68 4.59 11.04 -0.83
C GLY A 68 5.15 11.95 0.26
N ARG A 69 4.47 12.05 1.40
CA ARG A 69 4.98 12.83 2.55
C ARG A 69 6.30 12.29 3.10
N TYR A 70 6.52 10.98 3.05
CA TYR A 70 7.80 10.38 3.45
C TYR A 70 8.92 10.75 2.48
N THR A 71 8.66 10.77 1.17
CA THR A 71 9.67 11.06 0.16
C THR A 71 10.14 12.52 0.14
N LEU A 72 9.33 13.48 0.63
CA LEU A 72 9.80 14.84 0.88
C LEU A 72 10.85 14.95 1.99
N GLY A 73 10.96 13.97 2.87
CA GLY A 73 11.94 13.95 3.94
C GLY A 73 11.86 15.18 4.86
N SER A 74 12.98 15.88 5.06
CA SER A 74 13.04 17.11 5.88
C SER A 74 12.34 18.31 5.22
N TYR A 75 12.22 18.33 3.90
CA TYR A 75 11.61 19.43 3.14
C TYR A 75 10.11 19.58 3.43
N LYS A 76 9.41 18.53 3.86
CA LYS A 76 8.00 18.60 4.28
C LYS A 76 7.71 19.65 5.34
N LYS A 77 8.73 20.11 6.11
CA LYS A 77 8.61 21.17 7.13
C LYS A 77 8.87 22.57 6.55
N LYS A 78 9.34 22.66 5.32
CA LYS A 78 9.73 23.93 4.66
C LYS A 78 8.73 24.36 3.58
N VAL A 79 7.87 23.45 3.12
CA VAL A 79 6.87 23.74 2.10
C VAL A 79 5.65 24.46 2.73
N THR A 80 5.05 25.35 1.96
CA THR A 80 3.76 25.97 2.30
C THR A 80 2.62 24.99 2.12
N ASP A 81 1.44 25.29 2.68
CA ASP A 81 0.24 24.46 2.51
C ASP A 81 -0.12 24.31 1.02
N SER A 82 -0.02 25.39 0.24
CA SER A 82 -0.27 25.38 -1.20
C SER A 82 0.71 24.45 -1.93
N GLN A 83 2.01 24.54 -1.62
CA GLN A 83 3.01 23.65 -2.19
C GLN A 83 2.80 22.18 -1.78
N MET A 84 2.34 21.92 -0.56
CA MET A 84 2.01 20.57 -0.12
C MET A 84 0.82 20.00 -0.90
N ILE A 85 -0.20 20.80 -1.18
CA ILE A 85 -1.34 20.38 -2.01
C ILE A 85 -0.88 20.07 -3.43
N GLU A 86 -0.10 20.95 -4.05
CA GLU A 86 0.44 20.74 -5.40
C GLU A 86 1.33 19.49 -5.46
N TYR A 87 2.24 19.34 -4.49
CA TYR A 87 3.10 18.17 -4.41
C TYR A 87 2.33 16.85 -4.35
N LYS A 88 1.30 16.77 -3.53
CA LYS A 88 0.49 15.56 -3.40
C LYS A 88 -0.15 15.14 -4.73
N LEU A 89 -0.70 16.11 -5.47
CA LEU A 89 -1.29 15.85 -6.78
C LEU A 89 -0.23 15.37 -7.80
N LEU A 90 0.93 16.02 -7.84
CA LEU A 90 2.02 15.66 -8.73
C LEU A 90 2.61 14.28 -8.34
N PHE A 91 2.80 14.03 -7.05
CA PHE A 91 3.34 12.77 -6.56
C PHE A 91 2.40 11.59 -6.87
N GLU A 92 1.09 11.75 -6.67
CA GLU A 92 0.12 10.70 -7.00
C GLU A 92 0.20 10.32 -8.48
N GLN A 93 0.18 11.30 -9.38
CA GLN A 93 0.26 11.07 -10.83
C GLN A 93 1.60 10.39 -11.20
N TYR A 94 2.70 10.91 -10.67
CA TYR A 94 4.04 10.33 -10.85
C TYR A 94 4.10 8.88 -10.36
N PHE A 95 3.64 8.63 -9.14
CA PHE A 95 3.64 7.30 -8.54
C PHE A 95 2.83 6.32 -9.38
N LEU A 96 1.60 6.66 -9.71
CA LEU A 96 0.71 5.80 -10.47
C LEU A 96 1.25 5.51 -11.88
N LYS A 97 1.77 6.51 -12.57
CA LYS A 97 2.38 6.33 -13.90
C LYS A 97 3.63 5.45 -13.83
N SER A 98 4.55 5.76 -12.92
CA SER A 98 5.81 5.02 -12.76
C SER A 98 5.57 3.57 -12.37
N PHE A 99 4.73 3.33 -11.36
CA PHE A 99 4.43 2.01 -10.83
C PHE A 99 3.68 1.13 -11.85
N ALA A 100 2.56 1.64 -12.38
CA ALA A 100 1.72 0.86 -13.28
C ALA A 100 2.42 0.54 -14.61
N SER A 101 3.18 1.49 -15.16
CA SER A 101 3.93 1.26 -16.40
C SER A 101 5.00 0.18 -16.24
N ARG A 102 5.71 0.16 -15.10
CA ARG A 102 6.71 -0.89 -14.82
C ARG A 102 6.06 -2.26 -14.64
N LEU A 103 4.94 -2.34 -13.93
CA LEU A 103 4.23 -3.60 -13.74
C LEU A 103 3.62 -4.13 -15.03
N ALA A 104 3.13 -3.26 -15.90
CA ALA A 104 2.50 -3.65 -17.17
C ALA A 104 3.45 -4.38 -18.15
N GLU A 105 4.78 -4.30 -17.94
CA GLU A 105 5.77 -5.04 -18.70
C GLU A 105 5.85 -6.54 -18.31
N TYR A 106 5.31 -6.92 -17.16
CA TYR A 106 5.30 -8.32 -16.74
C TYR A 106 4.16 -9.07 -17.43
N SER A 107 4.46 -10.28 -17.88
CA SER A 107 3.47 -11.22 -18.38
C SER A 107 3.31 -12.36 -17.38
N ASN A 108 2.09 -12.59 -16.91
CA ASN A 108 1.74 -13.68 -15.99
C ASN A 108 2.70 -13.80 -14.78
N PRO A 109 2.92 -12.74 -13.99
CA PRO A 109 3.76 -12.85 -12.81
C PRO A 109 3.09 -13.75 -11.77
N GLU A 110 3.83 -14.69 -11.21
CA GLU A 110 3.42 -15.51 -10.09
C GLU A 110 4.12 -15.01 -8.84
N ILE A 111 3.33 -14.56 -7.86
CA ILE A 111 3.83 -14.04 -6.58
C ILE A 111 3.22 -14.86 -5.46
N GLU A 112 4.08 -15.50 -4.68
CA GLU A 112 3.70 -16.32 -3.55
C GLU A 112 4.03 -15.61 -2.23
N VAL A 113 3.04 -15.44 -1.38
CA VAL A 113 3.24 -14.96 -0.01
C VAL A 113 3.78 -16.11 0.84
N ILE A 114 4.97 -15.92 1.42
CA ILE A 114 5.70 -16.97 2.15
C ILE A 114 5.65 -16.79 3.67
N SER A 115 5.56 -15.55 4.16
CA SER A 115 5.52 -15.31 5.61
C SER A 115 5.00 -13.92 5.95
N LYS A 116 4.63 -13.74 7.22
CA LYS A 116 4.36 -12.42 7.81
C LYS A 116 5.06 -12.27 9.15
N LYS A 117 5.45 -11.04 9.48
CA LYS A 117 6.05 -10.67 10.76
C LYS A 117 5.46 -9.36 11.25
N ARG A 118 4.80 -9.36 12.38
CA ARG A 118 4.35 -8.14 13.04
C ARG A 118 5.56 -7.32 13.47
N LEU A 119 5.67 -6.08 13.01
CA LEU A 119 6.76 -5.18 13.37
C LEU A 119 6.45 -4.41 14.66
N ASN A 120 5.20 -3.95 14.80
CA ASN A 120 4.64 -3.30 15.98
C ASN A 120 3.10 -3.31 15.91
N GLU A 121 2.43 -2.52 16.75
CA GLU A 121 0.96 -2.46 16.79
C GLU A 121 0.32 -1.98 15.47
N ASN A 122 1.04 -1.14 14.70
CA ASN A 122 0.51 -0.46 13.53
C ASN A 122 1.03 -1.02 12.21
N TYR A 123 2.04 -1.90 12.22
CA TYR A 123 2.70 -2.37 11.00
C TYR A 123 3.03 -3.84 11.03
N THR A 124 2.76 -4.50 9.91
CA THR A 124 3.18 -5.87 9.63
C THR A 124 4.04 -5.89 8.36
N MET A 125 5.09 -6.67 8.37
CA MET A 125 5.86 -7.03 7.18
C MET A 125 5.30 -8.35 6.63
N VAL A 126 4.99 -8.37 5.34
CA VAL A 126 4.63 -9.58 4.60
C VAL A 126 5.75 -9.84 3.61
N SER A 127 6.28 -11.05 3.61
CA SER A 127 7.32 -11.47 2.67
C SER A 127 6.71 -12.36 1.59
N SER A 128 7.09 -12.10 0.35
CA SER A 128 6.70 -12.88 -0.82
C SER A 128 7.88 -13.07 -1.76
N ILE A 129 7.73 -14.01 -2.68
CA ILE A 129 8.64 -14.22 -3.80
C ILE A 129 7.89 -14.02 -5.12
N LEU A 130 8.51 -13.35 -6.05
CA LEU A 130 8.16 -13.42 -7.45
C LEU A 130 8.86 -14.64 -8.03
N VAL A 131 8.09 -15.64 -8.42
CA VAL A 131 8.61 -16.94 -8.86
C VAL A 131 9.50 -16.79 -10.08
N SER A 132 10.62 -17.53 -10.09
CA SER A 132 11.55 -17.55 -11.22
C SER A 132 10.90 -18.08 -12.48
N THR A 133 11.40 -17.63 -13.63
CA THR A 133 11.10 -18.19 -14.95
C THR A 133 12.42 -18.50 -15.68
N GLU A 134 12.37 -19.10 -16.85
CA GLU A 134 13.58 -19.32 -17.67
C GLU A 134 14.31 -18.00 -18.01
N GLN A 135 13.60 -16.86 -18.01
CA GLN A 135 14.13 -15.56 -18.41
C GLN A 135 14.40 -14.63 -17.22
N ARG A 136 14.01 -15.02 -16.00
CA ARG A 136 14.09 -14.17 -14.82
C ARG A 136 14.35 -15.00 -13.55
N PRO A 137 15.34 -14.59 -12.72
CA PRO A 137 15.54 -15.20 -11.41
C PRO A 137 14.35 -14.94 -10.47
N GLU A 138 14.30 -15.69 -9.39
CA GLU A 138 13.42 -15.39 -8.25
C GLU A 138 13.76 -14.01 -7.68
N VAL A 139 12.73 -13.27 -7.24
CA VAL A 139 12.90 -11.95 -6.63
C VAL A 139 12.15 -11.90 -5.30
N LYS A 140 12.85 -11.57 -4.24
CA LYS A 140 12.25 -11.38 -2.92
C LYS A 140 11.59 -10.00 -2.81
N ILE A 141 10.34 -9.98 -2.32
CA ILE A 141 9.56 -8.75 -2.10
C ILE A 141 9.02 -8.75 -0.68
N ASP A 142 9.41 -7.75 0.10
CA ASP A 142 8.87 -7.50 1.43
C ASP A 142 7.92 -6.29 1.38
N TRP A 143 6.68 -6.49 1.84
CA TRP A 143 5.60 -5.51 1.84
C TRP A 143 5.41 -4.98 3.26
N ARG A 144 5.61 -3.67 3.45
CA ARG A 144 5.24 -3.04 4.73
C ARG A 144 3.79 -2.60 4.68
N VAL A 145 2.96 -3.25 5.49
CA VAL A 145 1.51 -3.01 5.54
C VAL A 145 1.16 -2.25 6.81
N SER A 146 0.38 -1.18 6.69
CA SER A 146 -0.26 -0.53 7.82
C SER A 146 -1.44 -1.37 8.28
N THR A 147 -1.40 -1.80 9.54
CA THR A 147 -2.46 -2.53 10.24
C THR A 147 -3.13 -1.67 11.31
N LYS A 148 -2.92 -0.36 11.24
CA LYS A 148 -3.49 0.61 12.19
C LYS A 148 -5.03 0.63 12.14
N ASN A 149 -5.59 0.55 10.94
CA ASN A 149 -7.02 0.36 10.72
C ASN A 149 -7.23 -1.05 10.16
N PRO A 150 -7.76 -2.00 10.94
CA PRO A 150 -7.93 -3.38 10.52
C PRO A 150 -8.97 -3.55 9.39
N ASP A 151 -9.87 -2.58 9.22
CA ASP A 151 -10.89 -2.59 8.16
C ASP A 151 -10.36 -1.97 6.85
N ASN A 152 -9.19 -1.32 6.88
CA ASN A 152 -8.58 -0.67 5.73
C ASN A 152 -7.05 -0.77 5.80
N LEU A 153 -6.52 -1.92 5.39
CA LEU A 153 -5.09 -2.16 5.30
C LEU A 153 -4.51 -1.43 4.08
N LEU A 154 -3.32 -0.82 4.25
CA LEU A 154 -2.65 -0.10 3.18
C LEU A 154 -1.17 -0.48 3.11
N ILE A 155 -0.65 -0.61 1.89
CA ILE A 155 0.77 -0.81 1.62
C ILE A 155 1.49 0.53 1.80
N MET A 156 2.50 0.56 2.69
CA MET A 156 3.27 1.75 3.03
C MET A 156 4.66 1.77 2.38
N ASN A 157 5.17 0.63 1.96
CA ASN A 157 6.46 0.50 1.29
C ASN A 157 6.64 -0.89 0.70
N LEU A 158 7.45 -0.97 -0.36
CA LEU A 158 8.00 -2.21 -0.90
C LEU A 158 9.52 -2.21 -0.70
N VAL A 159 10.05 -3.36 -0.32
CA VAL A 159 11.48 -3.64 -0.28
C VAL A 159 11.75 -4.79 -1.23
N ILE A 160 12.47 -4.55 -2.31
CA ILE A 160 12.79 -5.54 -3.35
C ILE A 160 14.27 -5.85 -3.23
N GLU A 161 14.62 -7.12 -3.02
CA GLU A 161 16.01 -7.55 -2.81
C GLU A 161 16.76 -6.70 -1.77
N GLY A 162 16.08 -6.33 -0.68
CA GLY A 162 16.63 -5.49 0.38
C GLY A 162 16.61 -3.98 0.09
N LEU A 163 16.27 -3.54 -1.11
CA LEU A 163 16.20 -2.13 -1.49
C LEU A 163 14.81 -1.55 -1.23
N SER A 164 14.71 -0.59 -0.33
CA SER A 164 13.46 0.11 -0.02
C SER A 164 13.11 1.14 -1.08
N LEU A 165 12.02 0.93 -1.82
CA LEU A 165 11.62 1.85 -2.90
C LEU A 165 11.29 3.26 -2.39
N ALA A 166 10.58 3.37 -1.27
CA ALA A 166 10.27 4.68 -0.69
C ALA A 166 11.52 5.44 -0.22
N ARG A 167 12.55 4.72 0.29
CA ARG A 167 13.81 5.32 0.69
C ARG A 167 14.58 5.84 -0.54
N THR A 168 14.72 5.01 -1.56
CA THR A 168 15.38 5.38 -2.80
C THR A 168 14.74 6.62 -3.41
N GLN A 169 13.41 6.64 -3.49
CA GLN A 169 12.67 7.80 -4.01
C GLN A 169 12.90 9.07 -3.17
N LYS A 170 12.97 8.93 -1.83
CA LYS A 170 13.30 10.05 -0.94
C LYS A 170 14.69 10.60 -1.20
N GLU A 171 15.66 9.72 -1.43
CA GLU A 171 17.05 10.10 -1.72
C GLU A 171 17.14 10.82 -3.07
N GLU A 172 16.48 10.33 -4.12
CA GLU A 172 16.37 10.97 -5.43
C GLU A 172 15.74 12.37 -5.33
N PHE A 173 14.60 12.51 -4.67
CA PHE A 173 13.93 13.80 -4.52
C PHE A 173 14.76 14.79 -3.70
N SER A 174 15.40 14.29 -2.65
CA SER A 174 16.31 15.13 -1.86
C SER A 174 17.49 15.61 -2.71
N SER A 175 18.05 14.77 -3.56
CA SER A 175 19.14 15.14 -4.48
C SER A 175 18.69 16.21 -5.47
N ILE A 176 17.51 16.08 -6.10
CA ILE A 176 16.97 17.09 -7.03
C ILE A 176 16.84 18.44 -6.33
N ILE A 177 16.24 18.47 -5.13
CA ILE A 177 16.05 19.72 -4.40
C ILE A 177 17.40 20.33 -3.98
N GLN A 178 18.36 19.52 -3.49
CA GLN A 178 19.67 19.99 -3.06
C GLN A 178 20.50 20.54 -4.23
N SER A 179 20.46 19.89 -5.38
CA SER A 179 21.17 20.34 -6.59
C SER A 179 20.59 21.66 -7.18
N ASN A 180 19.45 22.11 -6.66
CA ASN A 180 18.79 23.35 -7.04
C ASN A 180 18.64 24.29 -5.81
N ASP A 181 19.68 24.43 -5.01
CA ASP A 181 19.78 25.37 -3.87
C ASP A 181 18.65 25.21 -2.82
N GLY A 182 18.07 24.03 -2.75
CA GLY A 182 16.96 23.72 -1.84
C GLY A 182 15.58 24.16 -2.34
N ASP A 183 15.46 24.56 -3.62
CA ASP A 183 14.19 24.95 -4.22
C ASP A 183 13.31 23.71 -4.52
N ILE A 184 12.19 23.63 -3.84
CA ILE A 184 11.17 22.57 -4.03
C ILE A 184 10.52 22.61 -5.42
N ASN A 185 10.48 23.78 -6.07
CA ASN A 185 9.87 23.94 -7.39
C ASN A 185 10.65 23.17 -8.47
N ALA A 186 11.95 22.94 -8.27
CA ALA A 186 12.74 22.09 -9.16
C ALA A 186 12.20 20.64 -9.16
N LEU A 187 11.85 20.12 -7.98
CA LEU A 187 11.18 18.80 -7.89
C LEU A 187 9.83 18.82 -8.60
N PHE A 188 9.02 19.89 -8.41
CA PHE A 188 7.71 19.98 -9.07
C PHE A 188 7.85 20.00 -10.59
N SER A 189 8.84 20.71 -11.11
CA SER A 189 9.15 20.74 -12.56
C SER A 189 9.51 19.33 -13.06
N THR A 190 10.41 18.63 -12.36
CA THR A 190 10.78 17.25 -12.72
C THR A 190 9.58 16.30 -12.72
N LEU A 191 8.69 16.42 -11.71
CA LEU A 191 7.49 15.59 -11.67
C LEU A 191 6.53 15.91 -12.81
N LYS A 192 6.34 17.19 -13.16
CA LYS A 192 5.49 17.64 -14.29
C LYS A 192 6.02 17.16 -15.64
N GLU A 193 7.33 17.17 -15.84
CA GLU A 193 7.97 16.67 -17.06
C GLU A 193 7.80 15.14 -17.22
N PHE A 194 7.77 14.41 -16.10
CA PHE A 194 7.58 12.96 -16.12
C PHE A 194 6.13 12.57 -16.41
N ILE A 195 5.12 13.32 -15.94
CA ILE A 195 3.70 13.02 -16.06
C ILE A 195 3.19 13.22 -17.47
#